data_0ae107c379a0074bc274155fa51cd0f0
#
_entry.id   0ae107c379a0074bc274155fa51cd0f0
#
_cell.length_a   1.000
_cell.length_b   1.000
_cell.length_c   1.000
_cell.angle_alpha   90.00
_cell.angle_beta   90.00
_cell.angle_gamma   90.00
#
_symmetry.space_group_name_H-M   'P 1'
#
loop_
_entity.id
_entity.type
_entity.pdbx_description
1 polymer ?
#
loop_
_entity_poly.entity_id
_entity_poly.type
_entity_poly.pdbx_seq_one_letter_code
_entity_poly.pdbx_strand_id
1 'polypeptide(L)'
;MQVIDINNNELVVQYSKKNNISLAIIGPENPLANGVVDMLGEAGIQAVGPTKEMAKIEASKSFARDLLLEYNIPACPKYKVFKSTEGVKAFLTDLGEGFVVKYDGLAGGKGVKVSGDHLNSHEEAMKYCDEIIQKGGKFVVEEKLVGEEFSLMSFSDGKTLIHMPAIQDHKRALDGDLGPNTG
;
A
#
# COMPACT_ATOMS: atom_id res chain seq x y z
N MET A 1 -7.06 -24.31 -14.88
CA MET A 1 -6.90 -23.32 -13.81
C MET A 1 -7.53 -23.90 -12.56
N GLN A 2 -6.81 -23.95 -11.45
CA GLN A 2 -7.35 -24.43 -10.18
C GLN A 2 -7.57 -23.23 -9.25
N VAL A 3 -8.72 -23.19 -8.59
CA VAL A 3 -9.05 -22.15 -7.62
C VAL A 3 -8.67 -22.67 -6.24
N ILE A 4 -7.78 -21.93 -5.54
CA ILE A 4 -7.41 -22.17 -4.13
C ILE A 4 -7.46 -20.84 -3.40
N ASP A 5 -7.61 -20.87 -2.07
CA ASP A 5 -7.44 -19.67 -1.25
C ASP A 5 -5.96 -19.29 -1.18
N ILE A 6 -5.58 -18.28 -1.96
CA ILE A 6 -4.20 -17.79 -2.04
C ILE A 6 -3.74 -17.07 -0.78
N ASN A 7 -4.65 -16.69 0.13
CA ASN A 7 -4.32 -16.10 1.43
C ASN A 7 -3.97 -17.15 2.48
N ASN A 8 -4.24 -18.42 2.19
CA ASN A 8 -3.80 -19.54 3.01
C ASN A 8 -2.45 -20.05 2.50
N ASN A 9 -1.37 -19.61 3.15
CA ASN A 9 0.00 -19.94 2.75
C ASN A 9 0.27 -21.45 2.72
N GLU A 10 -0.32 -22.22 3.65
CA GLU A 10 -0.16 -23.67 3.71
C GLU A 10 -0.74 -24.34 2.46
N LEU A 11 -1.93 -23.92 2.04
CA LEU A 11 -2.55 -24.44 0.81
C LEU A 11 -1.72 -24.10 -0.43
N VAL A 12 -1.14 -22.89 -0.49
CA VAL A 12 -0.26 -22.48 -1.60
C VAL A 12 0.99 -23.37 -1.64
N VAL A 13 1.64 -23.60 -0.51
CA VAL A 13 2.84 -24.47 -0.42
C VAL A 13 2.48 -25.92 -0.78
N GLN A 14 1.38 -26.47 -0.26
CA GLN A 14 0.92 -27.82 -0.57
C GLN A 14 0.65 -28.00 -2.06
N TYR A 15 -0.07 -27.02 -2.65
CA TYR A 15 -0.35 -27.04 -4.09
C TYR A 15 0.93 -26.99 -4.92
N SER A 16 1.87 -26.14 -4.54
CA SER A 16 3.15 -25.98 -5.24
C SER A 16 3.98 -27.27 -5.19
N LYS A 17 4.08 -27.92 -4.03
CA LYS A 17 4.75 -29.22 -3.90
C LYS A 17 4.07 -30.32 -4.72
N LYS A 18 2.74 -30.42 -4.63
CA LYS A 18 1.96 -31.42 -5.35
C LYS A 18 2.13 -31.31 -6.88
N ASN A 19 2.32 -30.11 -7.40
CA ASN A 19 2.42 -29.85 -8.84
C ASN A 19 3.87 -29.64 -9.30
N ASN A 20 4.87 -29.91 -8.44
CA ASN A 20 6.30 -29.73 -8.73
C ASN A 20 6.63 -28.32 -9.26
N ILE A 21 6.03 -27.28 -8.67
CA ILE A 21 6.31 -25.89 -9.01
C ILE A 21 7.73 -25.55 -8.52
N SER A 22 8.58 -25.11 -9.44
CA SER A 22 9.96 -24.69 -9.12
C SER A 22 10.09 -23.19 -8.88
N LEU A 23 9.18 -22.40 -9.47
CA LEU A 23 9.16 -20.94 -9.34
C LEU A 23 7.72 -20.44 -9.19
N ALA A 24 7.47 -19.64 -8.17
CA ALA A 24 6.20 -18.94 -7.94
C ALA A 24 6.39 -17.42 -8.13
N ILE A 25 5.43 -16.77 -8.77
CA ILE A 25 5.38 -15.31 -8.90
C ILE A 25 4.14 -14.82 -8.16
N ILE A 26 4.33 -14.00 -7.13
CA ILE A 26 3.25 -13.54 -6.26
C ILE A 26 2.89 -12.11 -6.65
N GLY A 27 1.70 -11.92 -7.22
CA GLY A 27 1.21 -10.60 -7.63
C GLY A 27 0.45 -9.84 -6.53
N PRO A 28 -0.52 -10.48 -5.81
CA PRO A 28 -1.36 -9.77 -4.85
C PRO A 28 -0.63 -9.44 -3.55
N GLU A 29 -0.96 -8.29 -2.95
CA GLU A 29 -0.35 -7.78 -1.73
C GLU A 29 -0.69 -8.58 -0.46
N ASN A 30 -1.92 -9.12 -0.35
CA ASN A 30 -2.34 -9.84 0.85
C ASN A 30 -1.52 -11.11 1.12
N PRO A 31 -1.30 -12.03 0.16
CA PRO A 31 -0.42 -13.18 0.35
C PRO A 31 1.01 -12.77 0.73
N LEU A 32 1.53 -11.68 0.15
CA LEU A 32 2.86 -11.15 0.47
C LEU A 32 2.94 -10.69 1.94
N ALA A 33 1.96 -9.90 2.37
CA ALA A 33 1.86 -9.44 3.76
C ALA A 33 1.66 -10.60 4.76
N ASN A 34 1.03 -11.70 4.32
CA ASN A 34 0.88 -12.93 5.11
C ASN A 34 2.17 -13.78 5.15
N GLY A 35 3.18 -13.50 4.28
CA GLY A 35 4.46 -14.19 4.27
C GLY A 35 4.50 -15.46 3.42
N VAL A 36 3.74 -15.52 2.35
CA VAL A 36 3.73 -16.68 1.43
C VAL A 36 5.10 -16.93 0.81
N VAL A 37 5.88 -15.87 0.53
CA VAL A 37 7.24 -15.98 -0.04
C VAL A 37 8.19 -16.67 0.93
N ASP A 38 8.11 -16.30 2.22
CA ASP A 38 8.91 -16.91 3.28
C ASP A 38 8.62 -18.41 3.38
N MET A 39 7.34 -18.80 3.43
CA MET A 39 6.94 -20.21 3.52
C MET A 39 7.28 -21.03 2.27
N LEU A 40 7.21 -20.43 1.08
CA LEU A 40 7.66 -21.08 -0.16
C LEU A 40 9.18 -21.33 -0.11
N GLY A 41 9.95 -20.33 0.33
CA GLY A 41 11.41 -20.45 0.50
C GLY A 41 11.80 -21.55 1.50
N GLU A 42 11.15 -21.61 2.66
CA GLU A 42 11.31 -22.68 3.65
C GLU A 42 10.95 -24.07 3.07
N ALA A 43 10.03 -24.11 2.13
CA ALA A 43 9.64 -25.33 1.42
C ALA A 43 10.57 -25.70 0.25
N GLY A 44 11.64 -24.91 -0.01
CA GLY A 44 12.57 -25.10 -1.12
C GLY A 44 12.03 -24.67 -2.49
N ILE A 45 10.98 -23.84 -2.54
CA ILE A 45 10.38 -23.34 -3.77
C ILE A 45 10.80 -21.90 -3.95
N GLN A 46 11.43 -21.57 -5.08
CA GLN A 46 11.78 -20.20 -5.40
C GLN A 46 10.53 -19.33 -5.58
N ALA A 47 10.56 -18.10 -5.06
CA ALA A 47 9.46 -17.18 -5.21
C ALA A 47 9.94 -15.77 -5.60
N VAL A 48 9.21 -15.14 -6.52
CA VAL A 48 9.37 -13.73 -6.86
C VAL A 48 8.33 -12.95 -6.09
N GLY A 49 8.80 -12.05 -5.23
CA GLY A 49 8.00 -11.21 -4.36
C GLY A 49 8.78 -10.84 -3.10
N PRO A 50 8.38 -9.78 -2.38
CA PRO A 50 9.00 -9.42 -1.11
C PRO A 50 8.69 -10.47 -0.02
N THR A 51 9.63 -10.65 0.91
CA THR A 51 9.36 -11.34 2.17
C THR A 51 8.30 -10.59 2.98
N LYS A 52 7.72 -11.23 3.98
CA LYS A 52 6.75 -10.60 4.90
C LYS A 52 7.29 -9.30 5.50
N GLU A 53 8.57 -9.28 5.85
CA GLU A 53 9.22 -8.09 6.40
C GLU A 53 9.29 -6.97 5.36
N MET A 54 9.68 -7.26 4.14
CA MET A 54 9.77 -6.27 3.06
C MET A 54 8.38 -5.83 2.55
N ALA A 55 7.39 -6.71 2.60
CA ALA A 55 6.01 -6.38 2.23
C ALA A 55 5.39 -5.28 3.12
N LYS A 56 5.97 -4.95 4.27
CA LYS A 56 5.58 -3.82 5.11
C LYS A 56 5.65 -2.49 4.40
N ILE A 57 6.51 -2.33 3.39
CA ILE A 57 6.61 -1.10 2.59
C ILE A 57 5.25 -0.76 1.96
N GLU A 58 4.50 -1.76 1.53
CA GLU A 58 3.14 -1.58 1.00
C GLU A 58 2.07 -1.73 2.09
N ALA A 59 2.23 -2.71 2.98
CA ALA A 59 1.22 -3.05 3.97
C ALA A 59 1.08 -2.02 5.10
N SER A 60 2.09 -1.18 5.36
CA SER A 60 2.07 -0.13 6.37
C SER A 60 2.59 1.19 5.81
N LYS A 61 1.69 2.15 5.66
CA LYS A 61 2.03 3.49 5.16
C LYS A 61 2.94 4.25 6.11
N SER A 62 2.74 4.10 7.42
CA SER A 62 3.63 4.67 8.43
C SER A 62 5.05 4.10 8.30
N PHE A 63 5.18 2.78 8.19
CA PHE A 63 6.49 2.14 8.00
C PHE A 63 7.20 2.66 6.74
N ALA A 64 6.48 2.75 5.61
CA ALA A 64 7.06 3.28 4.38
C ALA A 64 7.54 4.73 4.54
N ARG A 65 6.76 5.58 5.22
CA ARG A 65 7.16 6.99 5.45
C ARG A 65 8.35 7.10 6.40
N ASP A 66 8.36 6.34 7.49
CA ASP A 66 9.47 6.31 8.45
C ASP A 66 10.75 5.83 7.75
N LEU A 67 10.67 4.83 6.88
CA LEU A 67 11.79 4.32 6.08
C LEU A 67 12.37 5.40 5.15
N LEU A 68 11.50 6.16 4.45
CA LEU A 68 11.95 7.27 3.60
C LEU A 68 12.72 8.33 4.39
N LEU A 69 12.27 8.65 5.61
CA LEU A 69 12.97 9.59 6.49
C LEU A 69 14.29 9.02 7.01
N GLU A 70 14.29 7.77 7.48
CA GLU A 70 15.49 7.11 8.02
C GLU A 70 16.64 7.10 7.00
N TYR A 71 16.31 6.82 5.74
CA TYR A 71 17.30 6.78 4.66
C TYR A 71 17.45 8.10 3.89
N ASN A 72 16.87 9.19 4.37
CA ASN A 72 16.94 10.53 3.74
C ASN A 72 16.52 10.51 2.26
N ILE A 73 15.50 9.75 1.89
CA ILE A 73 14.98 9.69 0.53
C ILE A 73 14.09 10.92 0.28
N PRO A 74 14.44 11.79 -0.70
CA PRO A 74 13.82 13.12 -0.83
C PRO A 74 12.39 13.13 -1.40
N ALA A 75 11.81 11.95 -1.63
CA ALA A 75 10.45 11.80 -2.15
C ALA A 75 9.37 11.65 -1.05
N CYS A 76 9.74 11.90 0.22
CA CYS A 76 8.80 11.77 1.34
C CYS A 76 7.92 13.02 1.45
N PRO A 77 6.59 12.92 1.36
CA PRO A 77 5.69 14.03 1.65
C PRO A 77 5.78 14.42 3.12
N LYS A 78 5.38 15.66 3.46
CA LYS A 78 5.17 16.06 4.85
C LYS A 78 4.04 15.20 5.43
N TYR A 79 4.30 14.45 6.50
CA TYR A 79 3.33 13.52 7.07
C TYR A 79 3.39 13.46 8.59
N LYS A 80 2.33 12.91 9.18
CA LYS A 80 2.30 12.51 10.59
C LYS A 80 1.42 11.30 10.79
N VAL A 81 1.88 10.38 11.65
CA VAL A 81 1.16 9.17 12.04
C VAL A 81 0.34 9.43 13.29
N PHE A 82 -0.90 8.95 13.32
CA PHE A 82 -1.82 9.15 14.42
C PHE A 82 -2.43 7.83 14.90
N LYS A 83 -2.49 7.67 16.22
CA LYS A 83 -3.19 6.57 16.92
C LYS A 83 -4.37 7.08 17.73
N SER A 84 -4.65 8.37 17.67
CA SER A 84 -5.79 9.07 18.25
C SER A 84 -6.06 10.30 17.41
N THR A 85 -7.14 11.03 17.68
CA THR A 85 -7.46 12.29 17.00
C THR A 85 -6.77 13.51 17.60
N GLU A 86 -6.00 13.31 18.67
CA GLU A 86 -5.22 14.39 19.30
C GLU A 86 -4.18 14.95 18.33
N GLY A 87 -4.18 16.27 18.16
CA GLY A 87 -3.25 16.99 17.29
C GLY A 87 -3.56 16.90 15.78
N VAL A 88 -4.54 16.09 15.35
CA VAL A 88 -4.90 15.96 13.93
C VAL A 88 -5.35 17.30 13.37
N LYS A 89 -6.25 18.02 14.06
CA LYS A 89 -6.77 19.31 13.60
C LYS A 89 -5.67 20.33 13.38
N ALA A 90 -4.72 20.41 14.30
CA ALA A 90 -3.56 21.31 14.19
C ALA A 90 -2.69 20.96 12.98
N PHE A 91 -2.46 19.68 12.73
CA PHE A 91 -1.68 19.22 11.59
C PHE A 91 -2.40 19.44 10.26
N LEU A 92 -3.72 19.23 10.19
CA LEU A 92 -4.52 19.57 9.01
C LEU A 92 -4.47 21.07 8.71
N THR A 93 -4.54 21.91 9.75
CA THR A 93 -4.41 23.38 9.60
C THR A 93 -3.04 23.77 9.04
N ASP A 94 -1.98 23.11 9.48
CA ASP A 94 -0.61 23.31 9.01
C ASP A 94 -0.41 22.87 7.54
N LEU A 95 -1.13 21.84 7.09
CA LEU A 95 -1.15 21.41 5.67
C LEU A 95 -2.05 22.28 4.79
N GLY A 96 -3.01 23.00 5.36
CA GLY A 96 -4.00 23.80 4.63
C GLY A 96 -5.04 22.93 3.92
N GLU A 97 -5.37 23.28 2.67
CA GLU A 97 -6.41 22.59 1.90
C GLU A 97 -5.91 21.31 1.20
N GLY A 98 -4.61 21.17 1.06
CA GLY A 98 -3.98 20.05 0.33
C GLY A 98 -3.54 18.92 1.24
N PHE A 99 -4.44 18.02 1.64
CA PHE A 99 -4.11 16.89 2.52
C PHE A 99 -4.71 15.56 2.06
N VAL A 100 -4.15 14.48 2.58
CA VAL A 100 -4.64 13.11 2.36
C VAL A 100 -4.67 12.39 3.71
N VAL A 101 -5.75 11.68 3.99
CA VAL A 101 -5.88 10.79 5.16
C VAL A 101 -5.84 9.35 4.67
N LYS A 102 -4.89 8.56 5.19
CA LYS A 102 -4.68 7.16 4.79
C LYS A 102 -4.79 6.23 5.98
N TYR A 103 -5.72 5.28 5.94
CA TYR A 103 -5.70 4.16 6.86
C TYR A 103 -4.34 3.43 6.76
N ASP A 104 -3.72 3.14 7.90
CA ASP A 104 -2.42 2.45 7.92
C ASP A 104 -2.62 0.94 7.96
N GLY A 105 -2.76 0.38 6.79
CA GLY A 105 -3.01 -1.03 6.56
C GLY A 105 -3.47 -1.29 5.12
N LEU A 106 -3.59 -2.56 4.77
CA LEU A 106 -4.18 -2.97 3.49
C LEU A 106 -5.70 -2.77 3.56
N ALA A 107 -6.25 -2.08 2.57
CA ALA A 107 -7.68 -1.74 2.49
C ALA A 107 -8.24 -1.85 1.06
N GLY A 108 -7.53 -2.53 0.15
CA GLY A 108 -7.95 -2.71 -1.24
C GLY A 108 -8.27 -1.38 -1.95
N GLY A 109 -7.41 -0.38 -1.77
CA GLY A 109 -7.60 0.96 -2.36
C GLY A 109 -8.64 1.85 -1.66
N LYS A 110 -9.42 1.33 -0.70
CA LYS A 110 -10.55 2.05 -0.05
C LYS A 110 -10.17 2.80 1.23
N GLY A 111 -8.92 2.70 1.67
CA GLY A 111 -8.43 3.31 2.91
C GLY A 111 -7.83 4.70 2.75
N VAL A 112 -7.92 5.30 1.56
CA VAL A 112 -7.33 6.61 1.25
C VAL A 112 -8.44 7.61 0.92
N LYS A 113 -8.43 8.76 1.58
CA LYS A 113 -9.31 9.88 1.27
C LYS A 113 -8.51 11.15 1.03
N VAL A 114 -8.74 11.79 -0.10
CA VAL A 114 -8.02 12.95 -0.61
C VAL A 114 -8.90 14.19 -0.48
N SER A 115 -8.31 15.29 -0.02
CA SER A 115 -8.99 16.59 0.02
C SER A 115 -9.37 17.07 -1.38
N GLY A 116 -10.57 17.65 -1.49
CA GLY A 116 -11.14 18.11 -2.76
C GLY A 116 -11.83 17.00 -3.58
N ASP A 117 -11.45 15.73 -3.39
CA ASP A 117 -12.06 14.58 -4.09
C ASP A 117 -13.04 13.81 -3.19
N HIS A 118 -12.63 13.56 -1.95
CA HIS A 118 -13.36 12.72 -0.99
C HIS A 118 -13.69 13.43 0.32
N LEU A 119 -12.98 14.50 0.62
CA LEU A 119 -13.09 15.29 1.86
C LEU A 119 -13.11 16.76 1.48
N ASN A 120 -14.21 17.43 1.78
CA ASN A 120 -14.43 18.83 1.40
C ASN A 120 -14.08 19.82 2.53
N SER A 121 -13.76 19.30 3.71
CA SER A 121 -13.39 20.13 4.86
C SER A 121 -12.54 19.38 5.87
N HIS A 122 -11.89 20.11 6.78
CA HIS A 122 -11.19 19.54 7.91
C HIS A 122 -12.14 18.78 8.87
N GLU A 123 -13.40 19.19 8.97
CA GLU A 123 -14.41 18.51 9.78
C GLU A 123 -14.72 17.11 9.23
N GLU A 124 -14.85 16.98 7.91
CA GLU A 124 -15.02 15.66 7.26
C GLU A 124 -13.79 14.79 7.44
N ALA A 125 -12.59 15.39 7.36
CA ALA A 125 -11.34 14.68 7.61
C ALA A 125 -11.27 14.17 9.06
N MET A 126 -11.61 15.01 10.04
CA MET A 126 -11.67 14.63 11.45
C MET A 126 -12.64 13.48 11.70
N LYS A 127 -13.85 13.55 11.10
CA LYS A 127 -14.84 12.46 11.19
C LYS A 127 -14.29 11.15 10.64
N TYR A 128 -13.60 11.18 9.51
CA TYR A 128 -12.99 9.98 8.94
C TYR A 128 -11.87 9.45 9.84
N CYS A 129 -11.06 10.31 10.43
CA CYS A 129 -10.05 9.90 11.41
C CYS A 129 -10.68 9.21 12.63
N ASP A 130 -11.79 9.76 13.15
CA ASP A 130 -12.55 9.15 14.25
C ASP A 130 -13.07 7.76 13.88
N GLU A 131 -13.62 7.59 12.67
CA GLU A 131 -14.10 6.30 12.17
C GLU A 131 -12.99 5.25 12.15
N ILE A 132 -11.75 5.64 11.78
CA ILE A 132 -10.59 4.74 11.78
C ILE A 132 -10.24 4.35 13.22
N ILE A 133 -10.17 5.31 14.14
CA ILE A 133 -9.82 5.05 15.55
C ILE A 133 -10.87 4.18 16.24
N GLN A 134 -12.16 4.43 16.00
CA GLN A 134 -13.25 3.61 16.55
C GLN A 134 -13.17 2.13 16.13
N LYS A 135 -12.59 1.86 14.97
CA LYS A 135 -12.31 0.49 14.48
C LYS A 135 -10.98 -0.08 14.98
N GLY A 136 -10.31 0.60 15.91
CA GLY A 136 -9.01 0.19 16.46
C GLY A 136 -7.84 0.38 15.50
N GLY A 137 -8.00 1.17 14.43
CA GLY A 137 -6.97 1.44 13.44
C GLY A 137 -6.05 2.60 13.82
N LYS A 138 -4.98 2.77 13.06
CA LYS A 138 -4.13 3.95 13.01
C LYS A 138 -4.15 4.52 11.59
N PHE A 139 -3.71 5.76 11.41
CA PHE A 139 -3.73 6.41 10.11
C PHE A 139 -2.56 7.39 9.95
N VAL A 140 -2.28 7.71 8.71
CA VAL A 140 -1.33 8.73 8.31
C VAL A 140 -2.11 9.91 7.72
N VAL A 141 -1.78 11.11 8.15
CA VAL A 141 -2.16 12.35 7.45
C VAL A 141 -0.93 12.87 6.75
N GLU A 142 -1.04 13.19 5.48
CA GLU A 142 0.08 13.71 4.69
C GLU A 142 -0.36 14.81 3.73
N GLU A 143 0.58 15.61 3.25
CA GLU A 143 0.34 16.60 2.21
C GLU A 143 -0.14 15.93 0.90
N LYS A 144 -1.07 16.60 0.20
CA LYS A 144 -1.50 16.20 -1.13
C LYS A 144 -0.44 16.60 -2.16
N LEU A 145 0.21 15.61 -2.75
CA LEU A 145 1.11 15.85 -3.86
C LEU A 145 0.30 15.98 -5.15
N VAL A 146 0.69 16.91 -6.02
CA VAL A 146 0.07 17.15 -7.33
C VAL A 146 1.09 16.84 -8.41
N GLY A 147 0.73 16.00 -9.36
CA GLY A 147 1.59 15.57 -10.45
C GLY A 147 1.00 14.41 -11.23
N GLU A 148 1.67 13.99 -12.28
CA GLU A 148 1.30 12.79 -13.02
C GLU A 148 1.75 11.55 -12.25
N GLU A 149 0.82 10.60 -12.08
CA GLU A 149 1.09 9.32 -11.42
C GLU A 149 1.61 8.30 -12.43
N PHE A 150 2.65 7.58 -12.05
CA PHE A 150 3.14 6.43 -12.80
C PHE A 150 3.67 5.36 -11.84
N SER A 151 3.70 4.11 -12.30
CA SER A 151 4.30 2.98 -11.60
C SER A 151 5.60 2.56 -12.26
N LEU A 152 6.66 2.39 -11.48
CA LEU A 152 7.93 1.81 -11.91
C LEU A 152 8.18 0.54 -11.12
N MET A 153 7.77 -0.60 -11.68
CA MET A 153 8.04 -1.90 -11.07
C MET A 153 9.48 -2.33 -11.33
N SER A 154 10.05 -3.05 -10.36
CA SER A 154 11.44 -3.50 -10.45
C SER A 154 11.60 -4.89 -9.88
N PHE A 155 12.44 -5.69 -10.52
CA PHE A 155 12.95 -6.94 -9.92
C PHE A 155 14.23 -6.65 -9.14
N SER A 156 14.36 -7.28 -7.98
CA SER A 156 15.56 -7.16 -7.13
C SER A 156 16.01 -8.54 -6.66
N ASP A 157 17.31 -8.77 -6.70
CA ASP A 157 18.00 -9.92 -6.08
C ASP A 157 18.70 -9.53 -4.77
N GLY A 158 18.45 -8.31 -4.27
CA GLY A 158 19.09 -7.74 -3.08
C GLY A 158 20.42 -7.02 -3.36
N LYS A 159 20.91 -7.04 -4.60
CA LYS A 159 22.15 -6.36 -5.03
C LYS A 159 21.92 -5.52 -6.29
N THR A 160 21.08 -6.00 -7.19
CA THR A 160 20.80 -5.41 -8.50
C THR A 160 19.32 -5.12 -8.62
N LEU A 161 18.99 -4.00 -9.26
CA LEU A 161 17.64 -3.66 -9.67
C LEU A 161 17.53 -3.68 -11.19
N ILE A 162 16.50 -4.35 -11.70
CA ILE A 162 16.12 -4.32 -13.12
C ILE A 162 14.73 -3.72 -13.20
N HIS A 163 14.63 -2.54 -13.79
CA HIS A 163 13.37 -1.83 -13.94
C HIS A 163 12.56 -2.36 -15.13
N MET A 164 11.27 -2.50 -14.93
CA MET A 164 10.30 -2.66 -16.01
C MET A 164 10.02 -1.29 -16.66
N PRO A 165 9.43 -1.25 -17.86
CA PRO A 165 8.93 0.00 -18.42
C PRO A 165 8.00 0.70 -17.43
N ALA A 166 8.10 2.02 -17.33
CA ALA A 166 7.15 2.81 -16.56
C ALA A 166 5.75 2.69 -17.17
N ILE A 167 4.74 2.51 -16.31
CA ILE A 167 3.33 2.40 -16.72
C ILE A 167 2.51 3.47 -16.02
N GLN A 168 1.55 4.03 -16.75
CA GLN A 168 0.55 4.93 -16.18
C GLN A 168 -0.72 4.13 -15.84
N ASP A 169 -1.22 4.35 -14.63
CA ASP A 169 -2.44 3.73 -14.16
C ASP A 169 -3.66 4.59 -14.56
N HIS A 170 -4.57 4.01 -15.33
CA HIS A 170 -5.82 4.66 -15.72
C HIS A 170 -6.91 4.35 -14.67
N LYS A 171 -7.00 5.19 -13.66
CA LYS A 171 -7.94 4.97 -12.54
C LYS A 171 -9.39 5.23 -12.88
N ARG A 172 -9.68 6.03 -13.89
CA ARG A 172 -11.02 6.41 -14.30
C ARG A 172 -11.40 5.83 -15.66
N ALA A 173 -12.67 5.49 -15.81
CA ALA A 173 -13.17 4.77 -16.99
C ALA A 173 -13.35 5.64 -18.23
N LEU A 174 -13.42 6.96 -18.10
CA LEU A 174 -13.68 7.89 -19.20
C LEU A 174 -12.50 8.82 -19.44
N ASP A 175 -12.42 9.38 -20.65
CA ASP A 175 -11.40 10.34 -21.06
C ASP A 175 -11.39 11.58 -20.12
N GLY A 176 -10.21 12.17 -19.94
CA GLY A 176 -10.04 13.33 -19.07
C GLY A 176 -10.11 13.01 -17.58
N ASP A 177 -9.79 11.79 -17.19
CA ASP A 177 -9.83 11.31 -15.79
C ASP A 177 -11.22 11.45 -15.15
N LEU A 178 -12.27 11.12 -15.93
CA LEU A 178 -13.67 11.21 -15.54
C LEU A 178 -14.30 9.81 -15.35
N GLY A 179 -15.48 9.79 -14.72
CA GLY A 179 -16.27 8.58 -14.53
C GLY A 179 -15.88 7.77 -13.29
N PRO A 180 -16.42 6.54 -13.15
CA PRO A 180 -16.12 5.65 -12.03
C PRO A 180 -14.69 5.11 -12.11
N ASN A 181 -14.15 4.67 -10.98
CA ASN A 181 -12.89 3.96 -10.96
C ASN A 181 -13.00 2.64 -11.73
N THR A 182 -11.96 2.35 -12.49
CA THR A 182 -11.75 1.03 -13.08
C THR A 182 -11.16 0.11 -12.02
N GLY A 183 -11.69 -1.04 -11.82
CA GLY A 183 -11.34 -2.18 -10.98
C GLY A 183 -10.18 -2.13 -10.03
#